data_d7d560d5721c076b759e81a8b320dc52
#
_entry.id   d7d560d5721c076b759e81a8b320dc52
#
_cell.length_a   1.000
_cell.length_b   1.000
_cell.length_c   1.000
_cell.angle_alpha   90.00
_cell.angle_beta   90.00
_cell.angle_gamma   90.00
#
_symmetry.space_group_name_H-M   'P 1'
#
loop_
_entity.id
_entity.type
_entity.pdbx_description
1 polymer ?
#
loop_
_entity_poly.entity_id
_entity_poly.type
_entity_poly.pdbx_seq_one_letter_code
_entity_poly.pdbx_strand_id
1 'polypeptide(L)'
;MDLTILDAGVLIAILNFDDAHHERARAALSAARNRGDGLIVPASAYAEILVAPLRQSAASGDAVDDFLAALPASVEPATREIARRAAELRARHRTRLRLPDALVVATAIVLEARRVVTTDARWPDLGMNVEVVGQA
;
A
#
# COMPACT_ATOMS: atom_id res chain seq x y z
N MET A 1 -3.34 10.29 15.96
CA MET A 1 -3.11 10.34 14.49
C MET A 1 -3.59 9.04 13.89
N ASP A 2 -4.44 9.14 12.90
CA ASP A 2 -4.87 7.94 12.17
C ASP A 2 -3.76 7.51 11.19
N LEU A 3 -3.67 6.19 10.95
CA LEU A 3 -2.74 5.64 9.96
C LEU A 3 -3.50 5.23 8.71
N THR A 4 -2.91 5.53 7.56
CA THR A 4 -3.35 5.06 6.25
C THR A 4 -2.27 4.17 5.66
N ILE A 5 -2.64 2.94 5.31
CA ILE A 5 -1.73 1.98 4.67
C ILE A 5 -1.86 2.14 3.16
N LEU A 6 -0.74 2.25 2.47
CA LEU A 6 -0.69 2.42 1.02
C LEU A 6 -0.24 1.11 0.37
N ASP A 7 -1.10 0.54 -0.46
CA ASP A 7 -0.78 -0.63 -1.27
C ASP A 7 0.12 -0.24 -2.45
N ALA A 8 0.89 -1.19 -2.98
CA ALA A 8 1.85 -0.96 -4.06
C ALA A 8 1.19 -0.34 -5.30
N GLY A 9 0.01 -0.81 -5.70
CA GLY A 9 -0.69 -0.30 -6.88
C GLY A 9 -0.97 1.20 -6.83
N VAL A 10 -1.28 1.72 -5.65
CA VAL A 10 -1.52 3.16 -5.47
C VAL A 10 -0.24 3.96 -5.72
N LEU A 11 0.88 3.51 -5.14
CA LEU A 11 2.17 4.19 -5.28
C LEU A 11 2.70 4.08 -6.72
N ILE A 12 2.54 2.92 -7.36
CA ILE A 12 2.89 2.75 -8.77
C ILE A 12 2.10 3.72 -9.64
N ALA A 13 0.81 3.87 -9.40
CA ALA A 13 -0.05 4.79 -10.13
C ALA A 13 0.39 6.25 -9.95
N ILE A 14 0.80 6.63 -8.73
CA ILE A 14 1.29 7.99 -8.46
C ILE A 14 2.61 8.24 -9.19
N LEU A 15 3.50 7.26 -9.23
CA LEU A 15 4.82 7.39 -9.86
C LEU A 15 4.79 7.30 -11.38
N ASN A 16 3.68 6.87 -11.97
CA ASN A 16 3.52 6.71 -13.41
C ASN A 16 2.37 7.58 -13.93
N PHE A 17 2.70 8.67 -14.61
CA PHE A 17 1.72 9.61 -15.18
C PHE A 17 0.78 8.97 -16.20
N ASP A 18 1.21 7.88 -16.83
CA ASP A 18 0.43 7.19 -17.86
C ASP A 18 -0.52 6.15 -17.27
N ASP A 19 -0.43 5.89 -15.96
CA ASP A 19 -1.33 4.93 -15.30
C ASP A 19 -2.76 5.47 -15.29
N ALA A 20 -3.73 4.61 -15.59
CA ALA A 20 -5.15 4.97 -15.62
C ALA A 20 -5.66 5.49 -14.28
N HIS A 21 -5.03 5.08 -13.17
CA HIS A 21 -5.43 5.47 -11.82
C HIS A 21 -4.62 6.65 -11.27
N HIS A 22 -3.72 7.24 -12.08
CA HIS A 22 -2.77 8.26 -11.60
C HIS A 22 -3.44 9.40 -10.85
N GLU A 23 -4.42 10.07 -11.46
CA GLU A 23 -5.06 11.24 -10.85
C GLU A 23 -5.84 10.89 -9.58
N ARG A 24 -6.54 9.78 -9.58
CA ARG A 24 -7.32 9.34 -8.42
C ARG A 24 -6.42 8.88 -7.27
N ALA A 25 -5.30 8.24 -7.59
CA ALA A 25 -4.31 7.85 -6.59
C ALA A 25 -3.68 9.09 -5.94
N ARG A 26 -3.33 10.10 -6.74
CA ARG A 26 -2.84 11.39 -6.22
C ARG A 26 -3.87 12.06 -5.31
N ALA A 27 -5.14 12.05 -5.71
CA ALA A 27 -6.20 12.64 -4.91
C ALA A 27 -6.37 11.93 -3.56
N ALA A 28 -6.32 10.60 -3.56
CA ALA A 28 -6.41 9.81 -2.33
C ALA A 28 -5.23 10.10 -1.38
N LEU A 29 -4.01 10.20 -1.92
CA LEU A 29 -2.83 10.54 -1.14
C LEU A 29 -2.93 11.96 -0.57
N SER A 30 -3.35 12.92 -1.37
CA SER A 30 -3.54 14.31 -0.92
C SER A 30 -4.59 14.38 0.20
N ALA A 31 -5.69 13.63 0.06
CA ALA A 31 -6.73 13.59 1.09
C ALA A 31 -6.18 13.04 2.42
N ALA A 32 -5.40 11.97 2.38
CA ALA A 32 -4.78 11.41 3.58
C ALA A 32 -3.83 12.41 4.25
N ARG A 33 -3.00 13.10 3.45
CA ARG A 33 -2.09 14.12 3.96
C ARG A 33 -2.84 15.30 4.55
N ASN A 34 -3.91 15.74 3.90
CA ASN A 34 -4.73 16.86 4.41
C ASN A 34 -5.44 16.52 5.71
N ARG A 35 -5.75 15.24 5.95
CA ARG A 35 -6.29 14.79 7.25
C ARG A 35 -5.22 14.73 8.34
N GLY A 36 -3.95 14.80 7.98
CA GLY A 36 -2.85 14.61 8.91
C GLY A 36 -2.57 13.15 9.23
N ASP A 37 -2.99 12.22 8.36
CA ASP A 37 -2.76 10.80 8.57
C ASP A 37 -1.27 10.46 8.50
N GLY A 38 -0.83 9.51 9.33
CA GLY A 38 0.45 8.86 9.15
C GLY A 38 0.39 7.91 7.96
N LEU A 39 1.35 8.01 7.05
CA LEU A 39 1.39 7.18 5.84
C LEU A 39 2.34 6.01 6.05
N ILE A 40 1.85 4.81 5.83
CA ILE A 40 2.60 3.57 6.04
C ILE A 40 2.62 2.77 4.75
N VAL A 41 3.81 2.34 4.34
CA VAL A 41 4.01 1.43 3.21
C VAL A 41 4.52 0.11 3.77
N PRO A 42 3.75 -0.98 3.68
CA PRO A 42 4.26 -2.29 4.10
C PRO A 42 5.51 -2.67 3.33
N ALA A 43 6.46 -3.35 3.98
CA ALA A 43 7.73 -3.75 3.35
C ALA A 43 7.52 -4.56 2.07
N SER A 44 6.47 -5.39 2.00
CA SER A 44 6.13 -6.14 0.79
C SER A 44 5.72 -5.22 -0.37
N ALA A 45 4.92 -4.19 -0.08
CA ALA A 45 4.53 -3.19 -1.09
C ALA A 45 5.74 -2.37 -1.53
N TYR A 46 6.60 -2.00 -0.59
CA TYR A 46 7.85 -1.31 -0.88
C TYR A 46 8.72 -2.11 -1.86
N ALA A 47 8.88 -3.41 -1.62
CA ALA A 47 9.62 -4.28 -2.52
C ALA A 47 9.02 -4.26 -3.94
N GLU A 48 7.69 -4.33 -4.04
CA GLU A 48 7.00 -4.33 -5.33
C GLU A 48 7.23 -3.03 -6.12
N ILE A 49 7.17 -1.88 -5.46
CA ILE A 49 7.34 -0.59 -6.15
C ILE A 49 8.78 -0.34 -6.59
N LEU A 50 9.74 -1.05 -6.02
CA LEU A 50 11.16 -0.90 -6.37
C LEU A 50 11.56 -1.74 -7.59
N VAL A 51 10.79 -2.77 -7.95
CA VAL A 51 11.21 -3.73 -8.99
C VAL A 51 11.49 -3.02 -10.32
N ALA A 52 10.53 -2.26 -10.85
CA ALA A 52 10.71 -1.60 -12.13
C ALA A 52 11.80 -0.50 -12.10
N PRO A 53 11.83 0.41 -11.08
CA PRO A 53 12.92 1.37 -10.98
C PRO A 53 14.30 0.74 -10.90
N LEU A 54 14.48 -0.29 -10.10
CA LEU A 54 15.79 -0.95 -9.94
C LEU A 54 16.24 -1.69 -11.21
N ARG A 55 15.30 -2.10 -12.07
CA ARG A 55 15.66 -2.64 -13.38
C ARG A 55 16.30 -1.58 -14.28
N GLN A 56 15.99 -0.31 -14.07
CA GLN A 56 16.58 0.78 -14.83
C GLN A 56 17.95 1.15 -14.27
N SER A 57 18.04 1.42 -12.96
CA SER A 57 19.29 1.80 -12.30
C SER A 57 19.12 1.86 -10.79
N ALA A 58 20.24 1.83 -10.06
CA ALA A 58 20.24 2.07 -8.62
C ALA A 58 19.72 3.48 -8.30
N ALA A 59 20.06 4.47 -9.11
CA ALA A 59 19.60 5.85 -8.92
C ALA A 59 18.08 5.97 -9.03
N SER A 60 17.45 5.20 -9.92
CA SER A 60 15.99 5.17 -10.04
C SER A 60 15.33 4.60 -8.78
N GLY A 61 15.94 3.60 -8.15
CA GLY A 61 15.49 3.09 -6.86
C GLY A 61 15.64 4.13 -5.75
N ASP A 62 16.76 4.83 -5.71
CA ASP A 62 17.00 5.90 -4.74
C ASP A 62 15.97 7.04 -4.87
N ALA A 63 15.54 7.34 -6.11
CA ALA A 63 14.51 8.34 -6.36
C ALA A 63 13.16 7.95 -5.73
N VAL A 64 12.83 6.66 -5.70
CA VAL A 64 11.63 6.17 -5.00
C VAL A 64 11.76 6.42 -3.49
N ASP A 65 12.91 6.15 -2.90
CA ASP A 65 13.16 6.41 -1.49
C ASP A 65 13.01 7.89 -1.17
N ASP A 66 13.55 8.76 -2.02
CA ASP A 66 13.43 10.21 -1.86
C ASP A 66 11.96 10.65 -1.92
N PHE A 67 11.19 10.07 -2.83
CA PHE A 67 9.75 10.35 -2.94
C PHE A 67 9.03 9.96 -1.65
N LEU A 68 9.28 8.77 -1.12
CA LEU A 68 8.65 8.32 0.12
C LEU A 68 9.04 9.21 1.31
N ALA A 69 10.30 9.59 1.38
CA ALA A 69 10.78 10.49 2.45
C ALA A 69 10.11 11.87 2.39
N ALA A 70 9.83 12.36 1.20
CA ALA A 70 9.22 13.68 1.01
C ALA A 70 7.73 13.74 1.37
N LEU A 71 7.01 12.62 1.32
CA LEU A 71 5.57 12.58 1.66
C LEU A 71 5.27 13.04 3.09
N PRO A 72 5.89 12.68 4.20
CA PRO A 72 6.70 11.49 4.48
C PRO A 72 5.85 10.22 4.67
N ALA A 73 6.34 9.12 4.18
CA ALA A 73 5.76 7.80 4.38
C ALA A 73 6.81 6.89 5.00
N SER A 74 6.41 6.09 5.98
CA SER A 74 7.30 5.13 6.64
C SER A 74 7.12 3.75 6.02
N VAL A 75 8.22 3.03 5.84
CA VAL A 75 8.17 1.62 5.44
C VAL A 75 8.10 0.76 6.69
N GLU A 76 7.06 -0.06 6.80
CA GLU A 76 6.85 -0.91 7.98
C GLU A 76 7.37 -2.32 7.71
N PRO A 77 8.26 -2.84 8.59
CA PRO A 77 8.75 -4.20 8.44
C PRO A 77 7.64 -5.23 8.56
N ALA A 78 7.77 -6.33 7.81
CA ALA A 78 6.88 -7.49 7.95
C ALA A 78 7.31 -8.31 9.17
N THR A 79 6.80 -7.94 10.34
CA THR A 79 7.11 -8.64 11.59
C THR A 79 6.51 -10.04 11.60
N ARG A 80 6.95 -10.86 12.58
CA ARG A 80 6.35 -12.18 12.80
C ARG A 80 4.85 -12.09 13.04
N GLU A 81 4.41 -11.09 13.80
CA GLU A 81 2.99 -10.87 14.07
C GLU A 81 2.20 -10.56 12.79
N ILE A 82 2.72 -9.67 11.95
CA ILE A 82 2.13 -9.34 10.65
C ILE A 82 2.08 -10.57 9.75
N ALA A 83 3.18 -11.33 9.67
CA ALA A 83 3.24 -12.54 8.84
C ALA A 83 2.22 -13.59 9.29
N ARG A 84 2.06 -13.78 10.59
CA ARG A 84 1.06 -14.73 11.12
C ARG A 84 -0.35 -14.29 10.77
N ARG A 85 -0.66 -13.01 10.93
CA ARG A 85 -1.98 -12.48 10.57
C ARG A 85 -2.25 -12.63 9.07
N ALA A 86 -1.24 -12.39 8.23
CA ALA A 86 -1.35 -12.60 6.79
C ALA A 86 -1.66 -14.06 6.45
N ALA A 87 -1.02 -15.01 7.14
CA ALA A 87 -1.29 -16.44 6.97
C ALA A 87 -2.72 -16.78 7.34
N GLU A 88 -3.25 -16.23 8.43
CA GLU A 88 -4.64 -16.42 8.85
C GLU A 88 -5.62 -15.90 7.79
N LEU A 89 -5.35 -14.72 7.22
CA LEU A 89 -6.17 -14.15 6.17
C LEU A 89 -6.17 -15.03 4.91
N ARG A 90 -5.00 -15.55 4.53
CA ARG A 90 -4.88 -16.46 3.39
C ARG A 90 -5.63 -17.78 3.63
N ALA A 91 -5.51 -18.32 4.82
CA ALA A 91 -6.21 -19.56 5.18
C ALA A 91 -7.73 -19.38 5.09
N ARG A 92 -8.24 -18.21 5.48
CA ARG A 92 -9.67 -17.89 5.46
C ARG A 92 -10.17 -17.59 4.04
N HIS A 93 -9.46 -16.74 3.30
CA HIS A 93 -9.94 -16.20 2.02
C HIS A 93 -9.38 -16.93 0.80
N ARG A 94 -8.37 -17.79 0.98
CA ARG A 94 -7.75 -18.61 -0.05
C ARG A 94 -7.31 -17.77 -1.25
N THR A 95 -7.71 -18.14 -2.47
CA THR A 95 -7.31 -17.45 -3.70
C THR A 95 -7.95 -16.07 -3.86
N ARG A 96 -8.94 -15.72 -3.04
CA ARG A 96 -9.58 -14.41 -3.09
C ARG A 96 -8.69 -13.30 -2.51
N LEU A 97 -7.69 -13.67 -1.72
CA LEU A 97 -6.72 -12.73 -1.17
C LEU A 97 -5.33 -13.35 -1.30
N ARG A 98 -4.53 -12.84 -2.23
CA ARG A 98 -3.18 -13.33 -2.49
C ARG A 98 -2.25 -12.94 -1.35
N LEU A 99 -1.13 -13.66 -1.19
CA LEU A 99 -0.23 -13.41 -0.07
C LEU A 99 0.32 -11.98 -0.02
N PRO A 100 0.74 -11.35 -1.13
CA PRO A 100 1.19 -9.95 -1.06
C PRO A 100 0.10 -9.02 -0.54
N ASP A 101 -1.14 -9.20 -0.97
CA ASP A 101 -2.28 -8.40 -0.51
C ASP A 101 -2.61 -8.70 0.96
N ALA A 102 -2.52 -9.96 1.35
CA ALA A 102 -2.73 -10.37 2.75
C ALA A 102 -1.72 -9.70 3.68
N LEU A 103 -0.47 -9.54 3.24
CA LEU A 103 0.56 -8.85 4.03
C LEU A 103 0.24 -7.36 4.20
N VAL A 104 -0.31 -6.72 3.19
CA VAL A 104 -0.74 -5.31 3.26
C VAL A 104 -1.89 -5.17 4.27
N VAL A 105 -2.90 -6.02 4.15
CA VAL A 105 -4.07 -6.00 5.05
C VAL A 105 -3.65 -6.34 6.48
N ALA A 106 -2.78 -7.33 6.67
CA ALA A 106 -2.28 -7.72 7.98
C ALA A 106 -1.52 -6.57 8.66
N THR A 107 -0.74 -5.82 7.90
CA THR A 107 -0.06 -4.63 8.42
C THR A 107 -1.08 -3.63 8.97
N ALA A 108 -2.16 -3.39 8.24
CA ALA A 108 -3.22 -2.48 8.68
C ALA A 108 -3.88 -2.97 9.96
N ILE A 109 -4.17 -4.27 10.06
CA ILE A 109 -4.83 -4.84 11.23
C ILE A 109 -3.91 -4.74 12.46
N VAL A 110 -2.66 -5.15 12.33
CA VAL A 110 -1.72 -5.15 13.45
C VAL A 110 -1.43 -3.75 13.96
N LEU A 111 -1.30 -2.78 13.05
CA LEU A 111 -1.07 -1.37 13.41
C LEU A 111 -2.36 -0.63 13.78
N GLU A 112 -3.50 -1.28 13.70
CA GLU A 112 -4.81 -0.65 13.94
C GLU A 112 -5.00 0.58 13.05
N ALA A 113 -4.63 0.47 11.78
CA ALA A 113 -4.75 1.55 10.83
C ALA A 113 -6.22 1.87 10.53
N ARG A 114 -6.49 3.14 10.24
CA ARG A 114 -7.84 3.61 9.93
C ARG A 114 -8.34 3.04 8.60
N ARG A 115 -7.44 2.93 7.61
CA ARG A 115 -7.79 2.45 6.28
C ARG A 115 -6.61 1.89 5.53
N VAL A 116 -6.94 1.10 4.51
CA VAL A 116 -6.01 0.71 3.46
C VAL A 116 -6.46 1.33 2.15
N VAL A 117 -5.53 1.90 1.37
CA VAL A 117 -5.80 2.42 0.03
C VAL A 117 -5.18 1.46 -0.98
N THR A 118 -5.99 0.97 -1.92
CA THR A 118 -5.58 0.02 -2.95
C THR A 118 -6.21 0.37 -4.29
N THR A 119 -5.64 -0.11 -5.38
CA THR A 119 -6.25 -0.05 -6.71
C THR A 119 -7.00 -1.34 -7.07
N ASP A 120 -6.95 -2.37 -6.23
CA ASP A 120 -7.55 -3.67 -6.49
C ASP A 120 -8.98 -3.74 -5.93
N ALA A 121 -9.96 -3.78 -6.84
CA ALA A 121 -11.37 -3.85 -6.49
C ALA A 121 -11.86 -5.27 -6.16
N ARG A 122 -10.98 -6.28 -6.29
CA ARG A 122 -11.37 -7.70 -6.21
C ARG A 122 -11.19 -8.32 -4.82
N TRP A 123 -10.69 -7.56 -3.85
CA TRP A 123 -10.51 -8.08 -2.49
C TRP A 123 -11.85 -8.45 -1.87
N PRO A 124 -11.89 -9.53 -1.07
CA PRO A 124 -13.11 -9.88 -0.32
C PRO A 124 -13.39 -8.85 0.76
N ASP A 125 -14.57 -8.93 1.37
CA ASP A 125 -14.89 -8.13 2.55
C ASP A 125 -13.98 -8.57 3.69
N LEU A 126 -13.20 -7.64 4.22
CA LEU A 126 -12.20 -7.91 5.26
C LEU A 126 -12.60 -7.32 6.62
N GLY A 127 -13.81 -6.76 6.71
CA GLY A 127 -14.29 -6.16 7.95
C GLY A 127 -13.55 -4.90 8.35
N MET A 128 -12.85 -4.24 7.42
CA MET A 128 -12.12 -3.01 7.66
C MET A 128 -12.33 -2.03 6.51
N ASN A 129 -11.96 -0.78 6.73
CA ASN A 129 -12.11 0.26 5.71
C ASN A 129 -11.03 0.10 4.63
N VAL A 130 -11.46 -0.29 3.43
CA VAL A 130 -10.62 -0.37 2.24
C VAL A 130 -11.13 0.66 1.23
N GLU A 131 -10.29 1.65 0.93
CA GLU A 131 -10.59 2.64 -0.11
C GLU A 131 -10.02 2.15 -1.42
N VAL A 132 -10.89 1.84 -2.39
CA VAL A 132 -10.47 1.38 -3.70
C VAL A 132 -10.38 2.58 -4.65
N VAL A 133 -9.17 2.87 -5.09
CA VAL A 133 -8.88 3.98 -6.00
C VAL A 133 -9.08 3.55 -7.44
N GLY A 134 -9.64 4.44 -8.26
CA GLY A 134 -9.81 4.18 -9.68
C GLY A 134 -11.14 3.59 -10.07
N GLN A 135 -12.04 3.37 -9.11
CA GLN A 135 -13.43 3.00 -9.44
C GLN A 135 -14.25 4.25 -9.76
N ALA A 136 -15.07 4.12 -10.77
CA ALA A 136 -16.01 5.18 -11.13
C ALA A 136 -17.16 5.25 -10.14
#